data_47731133e15a2e25ca0308ac5eb5180c
#
_entry.id   47731133e15a2e25ca0308ac5eb5180c
#
_cell.length_a   1.000
_cell.length_b   1.000
_cell.length_c   1.000
_cell.angle_alpha   90.00
_cell.angle_beta   90.00
_cell.angle_gamma   90.00
#
_symmetry.space_group_name_H-M   'P 1'
#
loop_
_entity.id
_entity.type
_entity.pdbx_description
1 polymer ?
#
loop_
_entity_poly.entity_id
_entity_poly.type
_entity_poly.pdbx_seq_one_letter_code
_entity_poly.pdbx_strand_id
1 'polypeptide(L)'
;MNILLLCWRDTAHPQGGGSERYLERVAEYAARRGHRVMYRTAAVSRKPARETKGGVEFRRRGGRMSVYVTAALEMLMGVYRDVDVVVDTQNGIPFFAKWWLRRPTVVLTHHCHREQWPVAGPVLARLGWFLEGTVAPFAYRRSQYITVSEPSARELTELGVNRERIAIVRNGLDPVPAFTPLAEDGRVHLVTLSRLVPHKQIEHAMDVVAALAPHHDVVLDVIGSGWWEDELRQYAREVGVDSRVVFHGHVSEETKHALLARAAVHLMPSRKEGWGLAVMEAGQHGVPTVGYSSSAGLRDSVIDGETGLLVRDKAGLIQAVYEMTLDEGRRQALGEAARLRAREFSWAHTGADFLQVVAAVAHSQRPSRASRAAESTRDTTAK
;
A
#
# COMPACT_ATOMS: atom_id res chain seq x y z
N MET A 1 6.31 -4.51 24.37
CA MET A 1 5.47 -3.29 24.27
C MET A 1 4.04 -3.69 23.95
N ASN A 2 3.07 -2.87 24.38
CA ASN A 2 1.68 -2.94 23.97
C ASN A 2 1.44 -1.90 22.85
N ILE A 3 1.22 -2.36 21.63
CA ILE A 3 1.09 -1.53 20.43
C ILE A 3 -0.39 -1.51 20.00
N LEU A 4 -0.97 -0.33 19.81
CA LEU A 4 -2.29 -0.15 19.25
C LEU A 4 -2.16 0.35 17.80
N LEU A 5 -2.68 -0.43 16.86
CA LEU A 5 -2.80 -0.05 15.46
C LEU A 5 -4.24 0.39 15.17
N LEU A 6 -4.40 1.57 14.63
CA LEU A 6 -5.70 2.13 14.23
C LEU A 6 -5.75 2.21 12.72
N CYS A 7 -6.68 1.47 12.11
CA CYS A 7 -6.97 1.54 10.68
C CYS A 7 -8.47 1.31 10.47
N TRP A 8 -9.11 2.06 9.57
CA TRP A 8 -10.55 1.98 9.40
C TRP A 8 -11.01 0.64 8.78
N ARG A 9 -10.10 -0.13 8.16
CA ARG A 9 -10.37 -1.46 7.61
C ARG A 9 -9.18 -2.40 7.79
N ASP A 10 -9.39 -3.69 7.65
CA ASP A 10 -8.39 -4.74 7.60
C ASP A 10 -8.44 -5.49 6.26
N THR A 11 -7.60 -6.51 6.06
CA THR A 11 -7.57 -7.30 4.83
C THR A 11 -8.85 -8.14 4.62
N ALA A 12 -9.66 -8.37 5.65
CA ALA A 12 -10.94 -9.06 5.52
C ALA A 12 -12.05 -8.16 4.93
N HIS A 13 -11.83 -6.85 4.88
CA HIS A 13 -12.77 -5.91 4.27
C HIS A 13 -12.75 -6.06 2.74
N PRO A 14 -13.93 -6.04 2.03
CA PRO A 14 -13.98 -6.19 0.57
C PRO A 14 -13.12 -5.20 -0.23
N GLN A 15 -12.84 -4.04 0.36
CA GLN A 15 -11.97 -3.02 -0.23
C GLN A 15 -10.56 -3.02 0.39
N GLY A 16 -10.18 -4.07 1.13
CA GLY A 16 -8.82 -4.25 1.65
C GLY A 16 -7.81 -4.33 0.51
N GLY A 17 -6.60 -3.79 0.74
CA GLY A 17 -5.56 -3.72 -0.27
C GLY A 17 -4.16 -3.75 0.34
N GLY A 18 -3.18 -3.25 -0.41
CA GLY A 18 -1.77 -3.26 -0.01
C GLY A 18 -1.48 -2.55 1.30
N SER A 19 -2.18 -1.45 1.61
CA SER A 19 -2.00 -0.71 2.86
C SER A 19 -2.42 -1.50 4.09
N GLU A 20 -3.52 -2.24 4.00
CA GLU A 20 -4.01 -3.10 5.07
C GLU A 20 -3.11 -4.32 5.24
N ARG A 21 -2.67 -4.92 4.12
CA ARG A 21 -1.71 -6.03 4.13
C ARG A 21 -0.37 -5.62 4.78
N TYR A 22 0.14 -4.43 4.44
CA TYR A 22 1.32 -3.85 5.10
C TYR A 22 1.14 -3.81 6.62
N LEU A 23 0.05 -3.20 7.09
CA LEU A 23 -0.18 -3.03 8.51
C LEU A 23 -0.35 -4.37 9.25
N GLU A 24 -1.02 -5.35 8.64
CA GLU A 24 -1.13 -6.71 9.20
C GLU A 24 0.24 -7.41 9.26
N ARG A 25 1.06 -7.32 8.21
CA ARG A 25 2.39 -7.97 8.18
C ARG A 25 3.35 -7.41 9.22
N VAL A 26 3.39 -6.08 9.39
CA VAL A 26 4.23 -5.48 10.45
C VAL A 26 3.68 -5.77 11.85
N ALA A 27 2.36 -5.88 12.00
CA ALA A 27 1.71 -6.30 13.24
C ALA A 27 2.08 -7.74 13.62
N GLU A 28 1.99 -8.67 12.67
CA GLU A 28 2.38 -10.07 12.84
C GLU A 28 3.88 -10.20 13.18
N TYR A 29 4.73 -9.40 12.52
CA TYR A 29 6.16 -9.36 12.83
C TYR A 29 6.40 -8.91 14.27
N ALA A 30 5.76 -7.83 14.72
CA ALA A 30 5.87 -7.35 16.09
C ALA A 30 5.36 -8.38 17.11
N ALA A 31 4.23 -9.05 16.80
CA ALA A 31 3.69 -10.10 17.65
C ALA A 31 4.65 -11.29 17.79
N ARG A 32 5.27 -11.75 16.70
CA ARG A 32 6.31 -12.80 16.72
C ARG A 32 7.56 -12.41 17.54
N ARG A 33 7.82 -11.11 17.69
CA ARG A 33 8.90 -10.57 18.53
C ARG A 33 8.49 -10.36 20.00
N GLY A 34 7.34 -10.89 20.41
CA GLY A 34 6.85 -10.86 21.79
C GLY A 34 6.15 -9.56 22.19
N HIS A 35 5.75 -8.71 21.24
CA HIS A 35 4.95 -7.54 21.53
C HIS A 35 3.47 -7.90 21.52
N ARG A 36 2.68 -7.29 22.42
CA ARG A 36 1.21 -7.38 22.36
C ARG A 36 0.71 -6.36 21.35
N VAL A 37 0.05 -6.83 20.30
CA VAL A 37 -0.45 -5.98 19.22
C VAL A 37 -1.96 -6.07 19.13
N MET A 38 -2.61 -4.92 19.22
CA MET A 38 -4.05 -4.77 19.04
C MET A 38 -4.31 -3.99 17.74
N TYR A 39 -5.14 -4.55 16.86
CA TYR A 39 -5.56 -3.92 15.60
C TYR A 39 -7.03 -3.51 15.72
N ARG A 40 -7.30 -2.21 15.81
CA ARG A 40 -8.64 -1.65 15.91
C ARG A 40 -9.14 -1.17 14.55
N THR A 41 -10.26 -1.73 14.10
CA THR A 41 -10.80 -1.50 12.75
C THR A 41 -12.33 -1.51 12.74
N ALA A 42 -12.95 -1.18 11.60
CA ALA A 42 -14.40 -1.26 11.41
C ALA A 42 -14.88 -2.72 11.41
N ALA A 43 -16.15 -2.89 11.68
CA ALA A 43 -16.81 -4.18 11.57
C ALA A 43 -16.87 -4.64 10.12
N VAL A 44 -16.61 -5.92 9.91
CA VAL A 44 -16.68 -6.59 8.60
C VAL A 44 -17.77 -7.66 8.68
N SER A 45 -18.63 -7.70 7.66
CA SER A 45 -19.69 -8.72 7.59
C SER A 45 -19.11 -10.14 7.69
N ARG A 46 -19.78 -11.01 8.45
CA ARG A 46 -19.39 -12.40 8.69
C ARG A 46 -18.03 -12.59 9.39
N LYS A 47 -17.43 -11.53 9.96
CA LYS A 47 -16.22 -11.63 10.80
C LYS A 47 -16.56 -11.35 12.25
N PRO A 48 -15.94 -12.04 13.22
CA PRO A 48 -16.18 -11.81 14.64
C PRO A 48 -15.69 -10.41 15.06
N ALA A 49 -16.35 -9.85 16.07
CA ALA A 49 -15.96 -8.56 16.64
C ALA A 49 -14.56 -8.58 17.31
N ARG A 50 -14.13 -9.77 17.75
CA ARG A 50 -12.78 -10.02 18.28
C ARG A 50 -12.25 -11.32 17.68
N GLU A 51 -11.01 -11.26 17.25
CA GLU A 51 -10.30 -12.38 16.64
C GLU A 51 -8.81 -12.27 16.93
N THR A 52 -8.14 -13.38 17.17
CA THR A 52 -6.67 -13.40 17.20
C THR A 52 -6.17 -14.17 15.99
N LYS A 53 -5.39 -13.49 15.14
CA LYS A 53 -4.80 -14.04 13.93
C LYS A 53 -3.34 -13.62 13.83
N GLY A 54 -2.41 -14.57 13.58
CA GLY A 54 -0.98 -14.27 13.50
C GLY A 54 -0.39 -13.64 14.78
N GLY A 55 -1.00 -13.89 15.96
CA GLY A 55 -0.61 -13.28 17.24
C GLY A 55 -1.12 -11.85 17.45
N VAL A 56 -1.91 -11.31 16.52
CA VAL A 56 -2.49 -9.97 16.57
C VAL A 56 -3.95 -10.05 17.03
N GLU A 57 -4.32 -9.24 18.04
CA GLU A 57 -5.70 -9.13 18.53
C GLU A 57 -6.47 -8.12 17.68
N PHE A 58 -7.36 -8.59 16.80
CA PHE A 58 -8.28 -7.74 16.02
C PHE A 58 -9.50 -7.37 16.83
N ARG A 59 -9.84 -6.08 16.85
CA ARG A 59 -11.04 -5.52 17.45
C ARG A 59 -11.84 -4.76 16.40
N ARG A 60 -12.96 -5.33 15.96
CA ARG A 60 -13.81 -4.80 14.89
C ARG A 60 -15.08 -4.18 15.49
N ARG A 61 -15.27 -2.87 15.32
CA ARG A 61 -16.46 -2.17 15.82
C ARG A 61 -16.72 -0.89 15.03
N GLY A 62 -18.00 -0.60 14.77
CA GLY A 62 -18.43 0.53 13.97
C GLY A 62 -18.37 0.24 12.46
N GLY A 63 -19.10 1.03 11.69
CA GLY A 63 -19.03 1.01 10.22
C GLY A 63 -17.98 1.97 9.69
N ARG A 64 -18.01 2.22 8.38
CA ARG A 64 -17.02 3.03 7.64
C ARG A 64 -16.72 4.40 8.29
N MET A 65 -17.75 5.12 8.79
CA MET A 65 -17.59 6.43 9.44
C MET A 65 -17.65 6.33 10.95
N SER A 66 -18.50 5.46 11.51
CA SER A 66 -18.66 5.35 12.96
C SER A 66 -17.47 4.66 13.65
N VAL A 67 -16.54 4.04 12.90
CA VAL A 67 -15.31 3.47 13.46
C VAL A 67 -14.44 4.52 14.16
N TYR A 68 -14.38 5.74 13.64
CA TYR A 68 -13.63 6.85 14.23
C TYR A 68 -14.23 7.29 15.56
N VAL A 69 -15.56 7.47 15.60
CA VAL A 69 -16.28 7.86 16.80
C VAL A 69 -16.21 6.79 17.89
N THR A 70 -16.44 5.52 17.52
CA THR A 70 -16.38 4.41 18.47
C THR A 70 -14.98 4.18 19.01
N ALA A 71 -13.94 4.37 18.20
CA ALA A 71 -12.55 4.30 18.66
C ALA A 71 -12.20 5.47 19.61
N ALA A 72 -12.63 6.69 19.29
CA ALA A 72 -12.43 7.86 20.17
C ALA A 72 -13.09 7.64 21.53
N LEU A 73 -14.34 7.16 21.58
CA LEU A 73 -15.05 6.83 22.83
C LEU A 73 -14.32 5.75 23.63
N GLU A 74 -13.84 4.68 22.97
CA GLU A 74 -13.06 3.62 23.63
C GLU A 74 -11.76 4.17 24.22
N MET A 75 -11.06 5.09 23.53
CA MET A 75 -9.86 5.77 24.04
C MET A 75 -10.16 6.63 25.25
N LEU A 76 -11.24 7.43 25.21
CA LEU A 76 -11.69 8.28 26.33
C LEU A 76 -12.14 7.45 27.54
N MET A 77 -12.79 6.31 27.34
CA MET A 77 -13.18 5.39 28.40
C MET A 77 -12.01 4.58 28.98
N GLY A 78 -10.78 4.79 28.50
CA GLY A 78 -9.58 4.14 29.02
C GLY A 78 -9.42 2.68 28.60
N VAL A 79 -10.11 2.21 27.56
CA VAL A 79 -9.97 0.84 27.04
C VAL A 79 -8.52 0.52 26.62
N TYR A 80 -7.76 1.54 26.23
CA TYR A 80 -6.37 1.43 25.76
C TYR A 80 -5.36 2.07 26.73
N ARG A 81 -5.69 2.16 28.03
CA ARG A 81 -4.80 2.79 29.04
C ARG A 81 -3.43 2.12 29.16
N ASP A 82 -3.32 0.83 28.85
CA ASP A 82 -2.08 0.03 29.00
C ASP A 82 -1.23 0.01 27.71
N VAL A 83 -1.60 0.81 26.71
CA VAL A 83 -0.86 0.92 25.44
C VAL A 83 0.41 1.76 25.63
N ASP A 84 1.54 1.27 25.13
CA ASP A 84 2.82 1.99 25.15
C ASP A 84 2.94 2.99 23.99
N VAL A 85 2.39 2.63 22.82
CA VAL A 85 2.47 3.42 21.59
C VAL A 85 1.27 3.15 20.69
N VAL A 86 0.84 4.20 19.98
CA VAL A 86 -0.24 4.14 18.99
C VAL A 86 0.35 4.33 17.59
N VAL A 87 -0.07 3.53 16.64
CA VAL A 87 0.13 3.77 15.20
C VAL A 87 -1.23 4.15 14.62
N ASP A 88 -1.35 5.41 14.22
CA ASP A 88 -2.57 5.97 13.64
C ASP A 88 -2.43 6.00 12.13
N THR A 89 -3.20 5.17 11.42
CA THR A 89 -3.09 5.06 9.97
C THR A 89 -3.94 6.12 9.28
N GLN A 90 -3.27 6.96 8.51
CA GLN A 90 -3.89 7.98 7.69
C GLN A 90 -4.13 7.42 6.28
N ASN A 91 -5.28 6.76 6.10
CA ASN A 91 -5.83 6.36 4.80
C ASN A 91 -6.99 7.31 4.44
N GLY A 92 -6.66 8.57 4.13
CA GLY A 92 -7.55 9.72 4.06
C GLY A 92 -7.58 10.45 5.41
N ILE A 93 -8.53 10.13 6.28
CA ILE A 93 -8.66 10.77 7.60
C ILE A 93 -8.03 9.84 8.66
N PRO A 94 -7.09 10.31 9.51
CA PRO A 94 -6.61 9.56 10.66
C PRO A 94 -7.65 9.54 11.80
N PHE A 95 -7.42 8.70 12.80
CA PHE A 95 -8.29 8.63 14.00
C PHE A 95 -8.10 9.80 14.96
N PHE A 96 -7.12 10.63 14.75
CA PHE A 96 -6.73 11.71 15.66
C PHE A 96 -6.46 11.20 17.09
N ALA A 97 -5.85 10.01 17.19
CA ALA A 97 -5.62 9.30 18.44
C ALA A 97 -4.92 10.17 19.50
N LYS A 98 -4.04 11.07 19.07
CA LYS A 98 -3.29 11.99 19.93
C LYS A 98 -4.20 12.95 20.74
N TRP A 99 -5.41 13.22 20.29
CA TRP A 99 -6.37 14.05 21.00
C TRP A 99 -7.14 13.29 22.09
N TRP A 100 -7.30 11.97 21.87
CA TRP A 100 -8.11 11.12 22.73
C TRP A 100 -7.29 10.29 23.73
N LEU A 101 -6.06 9.95 23.32
CA LEU A 101 -5.18 9.09 24.10
C LEU A 101 -3.81 9.77 24.26
N ARG A 102 -3.41 10.11 25.49
CA ARG A 102 -2.12 10.74 25.78
C ARG A 102 -0.99 9.70 25.75
N ARG A 103 -0.72 9.16 24.57
CA ARG A 103 0.32 8.16 24.33
C ARG A 103 1.22 8.59 23.17
N PRO A 104 2.49 8.14 23.14
CA PRO A 104 3.34 8.28 21.98
C PRO A 104 2.61 7.79 20.72
N THR A 105 2.61 8.61 19.66
CA THR A 105 1.86 8.29 18.44
C THR A 105 2.76 8.42 17.22
N VAL A 106 2.74 7.38 16.39
CA VAL A 106 3.30 7.32 15.05
C VAL A 106 2.15 7.44 14.05
N VAL A 107 2.31 8.23 13.01
CA VAL A 107 1.33 8.33 11.91
C VAL A 107 1.85 7.50 10.74
N LEU A 108 1.06 6.54 10.26
CA LEU A 108 1.38 5.76 9.08
C LEU A 108 0.58 6.28 7.88
N THR A 109 1.27 6.78 6.85
CA THR A 109 0.65 7.31 5.63
C THR A 109 1.30 6.66 4.42
N HIS A 110 0.53 5.92 3.61
CA HIS A 110 1.04 5.28 2.40
C HIS A 110 1.16 6.29 1.24
N HIS A 111 0.16 7.17 1.10
CA HIS A 111 0.11 8.25 0.11
C HIS A 111 -0.97 9.26 0.52
N CYS A 112 -0.89 10.48 0.01
CA CYS A 112 -1.93 11.48 0.19
C CYS A 112 -3.08 11.27 -0.81
N HIS A 113 -4.32 11.44 -0.34
CA HIS A 113 -5.54 11.09 -1.12
C HIS A 113 -6.11 12.25 -1.93
N ARG A 114 -5.35 13.33 -2.17
CA ARG A 114 -5.80 14.54 -2.84
C ARG A 114 -6.60 14.26 -4.13
N GLU A 115 -6.11 13.34 -4.96
CA GLU A 115 -6.73 12.98 -6.24
C GLU A 115 -7.92 12.00 -6.10
N GLN A 116 -8.09 11.39 -4.94
CA GLN A 116 -9.15 10.42 -4.68
C GLN A 116 -10.39 11.06 -4.04
N TRP A 117 -10.22 12.18 -3.34
CA TRP A 117 -11.32 12.90 -2.67
C TRP A 117 -12.43 13.36 -3.61
N PRO A 118 -12.18 13.81 -4.86
CA PRO A 118 -13.24 14.23 -5.78
C PRO A 118 -14.32 13.17 -6.04
N VAL A 119 -13.99 11.88 -5.93
CA VAL A 119 -14.95 10.77 -6.08
C VAL A 119 -16.04 10.78 -4.99
N ALA A 120 -15.76 11.38 -3.82
CA ALA A 120 -16.72 11.46 -2.71
C ALA A 120 -17.76 12.60 -2.87
N GLY A 121 -17.67 13.38 -3.95
CA GLY A 121 -18.51 14.56 -4.18
C GLY A 121 -17.92 15.85 -3.59
N PRO A 122 -18.35 17.04 -4.04
CA PRO A 122 -17.63 18.29 -3.84
C PRO A 122 -17.51 18.72 -2.36
N VAL A 123 -18.53 18.48 -1.54
CA VAL A 123 -18.53 18.86 -0.12
C VAL A 123 -17.63 17.95 0.68
N LEU A 124 -17.80 16.63 0.53
CA LEU A 124 -16.96 15.65 1.25
C LEU A 124 -15.51 15.69 0.78
N ALA A 125 -15.27 15.98 -0.50
CA ALA A 125 -13.93 16.17 -1.03
C ALA A 125 -13.18 17.33 -0.36
N ARG A 126 -13.83 18.49 -0.22
CA ARG A 126 -13.25 19.67 0.43
C ARG A 126 -12.98 19.41 1.91
N LEU A 127 -13.97 18.84 2.63
CA LEU A 127 -13.82 18.52 4.04
C LEU A 127 -12.73 17.47 4.27
N GLY A 128 -12.74 16.38 3.50
CA GLY A 128 -11.76 15.31 3.60
C GLY A 128 -10.35 15.80 3.34
N TRP A 129 -10.16 16.58 2.28
CA TRP A 129 -8.86 17.18 1.98
C TRP A 129 -8.42 18.19 3.06
N PHE A 130 -9.33 19.01 3.60
CA PHE A 130 -9.01 19.91 4.70
C PHE A 130 -8.54 19.13 5.95
N LEU A 131 -9.22 18.03 6.30
CA LEU A 131 -8.84 17.19 7.42
C LEU A 131 -7.50 16.49 7.17
N GLU A 132 -7.28 15.95 5.97
CA GLU A 132 -6.05 15.24 5.61
C GLU A 132 -4.86 16.20 5.41
N GLY A 133 -5.07 17.27 4.65
CA GLY A 133 -3.98 18.15 4.21
C GLY A 133 -3.64 19.30 5.17
N THR A 134 -4.53 19.61 6.13
CA THR A 134 -4.33 20.74 7.05
C THR A 134 -4.43 20.32 8.51
N VAL A 135 -5.54 19.68 8.88
CA VAL A 135 -5.79 19.36 10.31
C VAL A 135 -4.86 18.25 10.79
N ALA A 136 -4.65 17.21 10.00
CA ALA A 136 -3.78 16.09 10.39
C ALA A 136 -2.30 16.52 10.54
N PRO A 137 -1.66 17.24 9.58
CA PRO A 137 -0.31 17.74 9.77
C PRO A 137 -0.16 18.64 11.00
N PHE A 138 -1.15 19.50 11.28
CA PHE A 138 -1.15 20.32 12.48
C PHE A 138 -1.29 19.50 13.77
N ALA A 139 -2.23 18.56 13.83
CA ALA A 139 -2.46 17.70 15.00
C ALA A 139 -1.23 16.84 15.32
N TYR A 140 -0.55 16.35 14.29
CA TYR A 140 0.59 15.44 14.42
C TYR A 140 1.95 16.12 14.18
N ARG A 141 2.04 17.46 14.20
CA ARG A 141 3.27 18.23 13.92
C ARG A 141 4.51 17.81 14.73
N ARG A 142 4.30 17.17 15.90
CA ARG A 142 5.37 16.66 16.78
C ARG A 142 5.47 15.14 16.78
N SER A 143 4.66 14.44 16.00
CA SER A 143 4.67 12.99 15.91
C SER A 143 5.67 12.51 14.86
N GLN A 144 6.13 11.29 15.00
CA GLN A 144 6.88 10.58 13.98
C GLN A 144 5.91 10.09 12.90
N TYR A 145 6.30 10.24 11.66
CA TYR A 145 5.59 9.68 10.50
C TYR A 145 6.35 8.48 9.95
N ILE A 146 5.62 7.51 9.44
CA ILE A 146 6.12 6.42 8.60
C ILE A 146 5.41 6.53 7.26
N THR A 147 6.16 6.42 6.17
CA THR A 147 5.63 6.29 4.81
C THR A 147 6.39 5.22 4.04
N VAL A 148 5.90 4.85 2.85
CA VAL A 148 6.43 3.69 2.11
C VAL A 148 7.37 4.06 0.97
N SER A 149 7.49 5.35 0.61
CA SER A 149 8.31 5.80 -0.52
C SER A 149 8.80 7.24 -0.34
N GLU A 150 9.88 7.58 -1.05
CA GLU A 150 10.40 8.96 -1.09
C GLU A 150 9.39 9.97 -1.68
N PRO A 151 8.63 9.62 -2.76
CA PRO A 151 7.57 10.50 -3.24
C PRO A 151 6.50 10.81 -2.18
N SER A 152 6.05 9.81 -1.43
CA SER A 152 5.08 10.01 -0.34
C SER A 152 5.67 10.85 0.80
N ALA A 153 6.97 10.72 1.09
CA ALA A 153 7.65 11.58 2.06
C ALA A 153 7.70 13.04 1.60
N ARG A 154 7.93 13.29 0.31
CA ARG A 154 7.88 14.63 -0.27
C ARG A 154 6.48 15.24 -0.20
N GLU A 155 5.43 14.48 -0.56
CA GLU A 155 4.05 14.93 -0.42
C GLU A 155 3.74 15.35 1.04
N LEU A 156 4.14 14.55 2.02
CA LEU A 156 3.97 14.91 3.45
C LEU A 156 4.73 16.18 3.84
N THR A 157 5.94 16.37 3.29
CA THR A 157 6.74 17.59 3.53
C THR A 157 6.06 18.83 2.93
N GLU A 158 5.48 18.72 1.74
CA GLU A 158 4.68 19.77 1.11
C GLU A 158 3.44 20.15 1.93
N LEU A 159 2.89 19.20 2.70
CA LEU A 159 1.80 19.44 3.66
C LEU A 159 2.28 20.01 5.01
N GLY A 160 3.57 20.33 5.14
CA GLY A 160 4.15 20.94 6.34
C GLY A 160 4.65 19.96 7.41
N VAL A 161 4.76 18.68 7.12
CA VAL A 161 5.41 17.71 8.02
C VAL A 161 6.92 17.87 7.91
N ASN A 162 7.62 18.02 9.06
CA ASN A 162 9.07 18.11 9.07
C ASN A 162 9.70 16.82 8.52
N ARG A 163 10.57 16.93 7.49
CA ARG A 163 11.24 15.81 6.82
C ARG A 163 12.00 14.89 7.79
N GLU A 164 12.63 15.47 8.84
CA GLU A 164 13.35 14.70 9.86
C GLU A 164 12.44 13.78 10.69
N ARG A 165 11.14 14.01 10.68
CA ARG A 165 10.13 13.19 11.36
C ARG A 165 9.44 12.20 10.43
N ILE A 166 9.95 12.01 9.22
CA ILE A 166 9.40 11.06 8.25
C ILE A 166 10.43 9.95 8.03
N ALA A 167 10.11 8.76 8.53
CA ALA A 167 10.84 7.55 8.21
C ALA A 167 10.22 6.88 6.98
N ILE A 168 11.04 6.39 6.07
CA ILE A 168 10.59 5.60 4.91
C ILE A 168 10.81 4.14 5.25
N VAL A 169 9.70 3.40 5.37
CA VAL A 169 9.69 1.96 5.63
C VAL A 169 8.92 1.30 4.48
N ARG A 170 9.67 0.79 3.50
CA ARG A 170 9.10 0.25 2.26
C ARG A 170 8.27 -1.01 2.51
N ASN A 171 7.39 -1.34 1.56
CA ASN A 171 6.62 -2.58 1.62
C ASN A 171 7.56 -3.79 1.49
N GLY A 172 7.22 -4.87 2.18
CA GLY A 172 7.78 -6.18 1.92
C GLY A 172 6.98 -6.94 0.87
N LEU A 173 7.54 -8.03 0.42
CA LEU A 173 6.90 -8.99 -0.48
C LEU A 173 6.65 -10.30 0.27
N ASP A 174 5.54 -10.94 -0.02
CA ASP A 174 5.34 -12.32 0.40
C ASP A 174 6.19 -13.24 -0.46
N PRO A 175 6.65 -14.37 0.09
CA PRO A 175 7.27 -15.42 -0.72
C PRO A 175 6.31 -15.88 -1.82
N VAL A 176 6.87 -16.16 -3.00
CA VAL A 176 6.08 -16.76 -4.08
C VAL A 176 5.55 -18.12 -3.61
N PRO A 177 4.23 -18.35 -3.61
CA PRO A 177 3.67 -19.65 -3.22
C PRO A 177 4.02 -20.70 -4.29
N ALA A 178 3.85 -21.98 -3.94
CA ALA A 178 3.84 -23.01 -4.95
C ALA A 178 2.63 -22.80 -5.88
N PHE A 179 2.86 -22.83 -7.19
CA PHE A 179 1.80 -22.70 -8.20
C PHE A 179 2.08 -23.65 -9.37
N THR A 180 1.04 -23.99 -10.12
CA THR A 180 1.18 -24.76 -11.36
C THR A 180 1.42 -23.77 -12.51
N PRO A 181 2.54 -23.86 -13.26
CA PRO A 181 2.74 -23.03 -14.42
C PRO A 181 1.62 -23.21 -15.44
N LEU A 182 1.20 -22.11 -16.06
CA LEU A 182 0.24 -22.18 -17.15
C LEU A 182 0.94 -22.72 -18.41
N ALA A 183 0.19 -23.47 -19.22
CA ALA A 183 0.69 -23.98 -20.49
C ALA A 183 1.06 -22.82 -21.43
N GLU A 184 2.14 -22.98 -22.16
CA GLU A 184 2.47 -22.09 -23.27
C GLU A 184 1.44 -22.26 -24.39
N ASP A 185 0.94 -21.15 -24.90
CA ASP A 185 -0.06 -21.13 -25.98
C ASP A 185 0.45 -20.40 -27.25
N GLY A 186 1.76 -20.07 -27.25
CA GLY A 186 2.44 -19.40 -28.36
C GLY A 186 2.14 -17.90 -28.48
N ARG A 187 1.39 -17.34 -27.55
CA ARG A 187 1.02 -15.92 -27.55
C ARG A 187 1.93 -15.08 -26.64
N VAL A 188 2.05 -13.81 -26.94
CA VAL A 188 2.74 -12.85 -26.07
C VAL A 188 1.76 -12.37 -25.00
N HIS A 189 1.97 -12.74 -23.74
CA HIS A 189 1.15 -12.31 -22.63
C HIS A 189 1.68 -11.02 -22.01
N LEU A 190 0.85 -9.97 -22.05
CA LEU A 190 1.02 -8.75 -21.27
C LEU A 190 0.16 -8.87 -20.03
N VAL A 191 0.57 -8.29 -18.92
CA VAL A 191 -0.21 -8.36 -17.67
C VAL A 191 -0.36 -6.99 -17.03
N THR A 192 -1.52 -6.72 -16.45
CA THR A 192 -1.73 -5.64 -15.50
C THR A 192 -2.30 -6.19 -14.19
N LEU A 193 -1.78 -5.73 -13.06
CA LEU A 193 -2.17 -6.16 -11.72
C LEU A 193 -2.53 -4.94 -10.87
N SER A 194 -3.84 -4.67 -10.72
CA SER A 194 -4.29 -3.50 -9.96
C SER A 194 -5.77 -3.57 -9.62
N ARG A 195 -6.23 -2.66 -8.76
CA ARG A 195 -7.67 -2.37 -8.65
C ARG A 195 -8.15 -1.69 -9.93
N LEU A 196 -9.32 -2.08 -10.42
CA LEU A 196 -9.91 -1.49 -11.62
C LEU A 196 -10.62 -0.18 -11.27
N VAL A 197 -9.85 0.92 -11.36
CA VAL A 197 -10.30 2.28 -11.06
C VAL A 197 -9.66 3.27 -12.05
N PRO A 198 -10.27 4.44 -12.37
CA PRO A 198 -9.86 5.31 -13.47
C PRO A 198 -8.40 5.76 -13.45
N HIS A 199 -7.81 6.02 -12.28
CA HIS A 199 -6.43 6.50 -12.19
C HIS A 199 -5.38 5.43 -12.52
N LYS A 200 -5.78 4.16 -12.67
CA LYS A 200 -4.92 3.06 -13.13
C LYS A 200 -4.74 3.05 -14.65
N GLN A 201 -5.62 3.73 -15.38
CA GLN A 201 -5.54 3.93 -16.83
C GLN A 201 -5.32 2.63 -17.62
N ILE A 202 -6.04 1.56 -17.26
CA ILE A 202 -5.89 0.23 -17.87
C ILE A 202 -6.28 0.29 -19.35
N GLU A 203 -7.09 1.27 -19.75
CA GLU A 203 -7.41 1.60 -21.14
C GLU A 203 -6.13 1.76 -21.99
N HIS A 204 -5.06 2.35 -21.43
CA HIS A 204 -3.80 2.52 -22.15
C HIS A 204 -3.06 1.17 -22.37
N ALA A 205 -3.27 0.19 -21.50
CA ALA A 205 -2.75 -1.17 -21.72
C ALA A 205 -3.53 -1.86 -22.85
N MET A 206 -4.82 -1.57 -23.02
CA MET A 206 -5.62 -2.07 -24.15
C MET A 206 -5.22 -1.40 -25.47
N ASP A 207 -4.87 -0.10 -25.44
CA ASP A 207 -4.29 0.60 -26.60
C ASP A 207 -2.97 -0.03 -27.05
N VAL A 208 -2.15 -0.51 -26.12
CA VAL A 208 -0.94 -1.29 -26.45
C VAL A 208 -1.32 -2.55 -27.21
N VAL A 209 -2.31 -3.32 -26.72
CA VAL A 209 -2.80 -4.52 -27.42
C VAL A 209 -3.30 -4.18 -28.81
N ALA A 210 -4.12 -3.12 -28.97
CA ALA A 210 -4.65 -2.70 -30.26
C ALA A 210 -3.53 -2.35 -31.25
N ALA A 211 -2.48 -1.69 -30.78
CA ALA A 211 -1.33 -1.32 -31.62
C ALA A 211 -0.46 -2.53 -32.01
N LEU A 212 -0.32 -3.53 -31.11
CA LEU A 212 0.53 -4.70 -31.35
C LEU A 212 -0.19 -5.82 -32.13
N ALA A 213 -1.50 -5.93 -32.00
CA ALA A 213 -2.30 -7.01 -32.59
C ALA A 213 -2.09 -7.26 -34.09
N PRO A 214 -1.81 -6.24 -34.94
CA PRO A 214 -1.53 -6.46 -36.37
C PRO A 214 -0.19 -7.19 -36.62
N HIS A 215 0.73 -7.18 -35.66
CA HIS A 215 2.10 -7.68 -35.82
C HIS A 215 2.41 -8.89 -34.94
N HIS A 216 1.68 -9.04 -33.83
CA HIS A 216 1.93 -10.08 -32.82
C HIS A 216 0.63 -10.70 -32.34
N ASP A 217 0.64 -11.99 -32.04
CA ASP A 217 -0.47 -12.61 -31.30
C ASP A 217 -0.33 -12.31 -29.81
N VAL A 218 -0.90 -11.17 -29.40
CA VAL A 218 -0.79 -10.61 -28.07
C VAL A 218 -2.10 -10.73 -27.29
N VAL A 219 -1.99 -10.98 -25.99
CA VAL A 219 -3.09 -11.05 -25.02
C VAL A 219 -2.76 -10.17 -23.83
N LEU A 220 -3.75 -9.47 -23.26
CA LEU A 220 -3.67 -8.74 -22.00
C LEU A 220 -4.41 -9.50 -20.91
N ASP A 221 -3.69 -9.96 -19.91
CA ASP A 221 -4.23 -10.52 -18.68
C ASP A 221 -4.47 -9.38 -17.66
N VAL A 222 -5.73 -9.09 -17.36
CA VAL A 222 -6.14 -8.06 -16.39
C VAL A 222 -6.45 -8.75 -15.07
N ILE A 223 -5.55 -8.59 -14.08
CA ILE A 223 -5.69 -9.18 -12.74
C ILE A 223 -6.14 -8.11 -11.76
N GLY A 224 -7.26 -8.37 -11.10
CA GLY A 224 -7.88 -7.50 -10.11
C GLY A 224 -9.33 -7.20 -10.41
N SER A 225 -9.98 -6.46 -9.51
CA SER A 225 -11.38 -6.07 -9.62
C SER A 225 -11.59 -4.62 -9.21
N GLY A 226 -12.70 -4.05 -9.61
CA GLY A 226 -13.05 -2.68 -9.25
C GLY A 226 -14.32 -2.22 -9.94
N TRP A 227 -14.82 -1.06 -9.50
CA TRP A 227 -16.07 -0.50 -10.01
C TRP A 227 -15.98 0.07 -11.43
N TRP A 228 -14.78 0.12 -12.00
CA TRP A 228 -14.48 0.60 -13.35
C TRP A 228 -14.40 -0.54 -14.39
N GLU A 229 -14.74 -1.78 -14.01
CA GLU A 229 -14.58 -2.94 -14.87
C GLU A 229 -15.52 -2.89 -16.10
N ASP A 230 -16.76 -2.47 -15.92
CA ASP A 230 -17.74 -2.42 -17.02
C ASP A 230 -17.32 -1.40 -18.10
N GLU A 231 -16.78 -0.26 -17.69
CA GLU A 231 -16.21 0.76 -18.58
C GLU A 231 -14.98 0.24 -19.33
N LEU A 232 -14.12 -0.53 -18.66
CA LEU A 232 -12.98 -1.16 -19.32
C LEU A 232 -13.40 -2.21 -20.35
N ARG A 233 -14.39 -3.02 -20.04
CA ARG A 233 -14.95 -4.00 -21.00
C ARG A 233 -15.60 -3.32 -22.20
N GLN A 234 -16.27 -2.19 -21.98
CA GLN A 234 -16.81 -1.37 -23.05
C GLN A 234 -15.67 -0.81 -23.91
N TYR A 235 -14.66 -0.23 -23.30
CA TYR A 235 -13.50 0.32 -24.01
C TYR A 235 -12.78 -0.73 -24.85
N ALA A 236 -12.58 -1.97 -24.34
CA ALA A 236 -11.98 -3.07 -25.10
C ALA A 236 -12.76 -3.38 -26.40
N ARG A 237 -14.10 -3.32 -26.36
CA ARG A 237 -14.96 -3.46 -27.57
C ARG A 237 -14.80 -2.28 -28.53
N GLU A 238 -14.77 -1.06 -28.00
CA GLU A 238 -14.62 0.16 -28.80
C GLU A 238 -13.31 0.20 -29.61
N VAL A 239 -12.22 -0.30 -29.00
CA VAL A 239 -10.91 -0.38 -29.67
C VAL A 239 -10.64 -1.73 -30.36
N GLY A 240 -11.65 -2.64 -30.37
CA GLY A 240 -11.62 -3.91 -31.10
C GLY A 240 -10.66 -4.97 -30.56
N VAL A 241 -10.40 -4.97 -29.25
CA VAL A 241 -9.48 -5.93 -28.61
C VAL A 241 -10.15 -6.81 -27.53
N ASP A 242 -11.49 -6.82 -27.46
CA ASP A 242 -12.23 -7.58 -26.46
C ASP A 242 -11.90 -9.07 -26.45
N SER A 243 -11.60 -9.69 -27.62
CA SER A 243 -11.17 -11.08 -27.73
C SER A 243 -9.72 -11.33 -27.27
N ARG A 244 -8.95 -10.28 -27.07
CA ARG A 244 -7.53 -10.31 -26.64
C ARG A 244 -7.30 -9.81 -25.22
N VAL A 245 -8.36 -9.41 -24.51
CA VAL A 245 -8.30 -8.94 -23.11
C VAL A 245 -9.03 -9.93 -22.21
N VAL A 246 -8.31 -10.53 -21.26
CA VAL A 246 -8.86 -11.50 -20.33
C VAL A 246 -8.94 -10.87 -18.94
N PHE A 247 -10.15 -10.64 -18.45
CA PHE A 247 -10.41 -10.13 -17.10
C PHE A 247 -10.51 -11.30 -16.15
N HIS A 248 -9.50 -11.47 -15.29
CA HIS A 248 -9.44 -12.57 -14.32
C HIS A 248 -10.17 -12.27 -13.00
N GLY A 249 -10.52 -10.99 -12.76
CA GLY A 249 -11.10 -10.59 -11.48
C GLY A 249 -10.11 -10.75 -10.31
N HIS A 250 -10.65 -10.96 -9.12
CA HIS A 250 -9.84 -11.27 -7.94
C HIS A 250 -9.54 -12.77 -7.91
N VAL A 251 -8.27 -13.10 -8.11
CA VAL A 251 -7.78 -14.50 -8.18
C VAL A 251 -7.04 -14.90 -6.89
N SER A 252 -6.80 -16.21 -6.72
CA SER A 252 -5.93 -16.72 -5.66
C SER A 252 -4.48 -16.28 -5.86
N GLU A 253 -3.67 -16.34 -4.80
CA GLU A 253 -2.23 -16.03 -4.89
C GLU A 253 -1.54 -16.96 -5.90
N GLU A 254 -1.87 -18.26 -5.90
CA GLU A 254 -1.31 -19.25 -6.82
C GLU A 254 -1.62 -18.87 -8.28
N THR A 255 -2.89 -18.54 -8.58
CA THR A 255 -3.30 -18.12 -9.93
C THR A 255 -2.62 -16.80 -10.34
N LYS A 256 -2.53 -15.83 -9.41
CA LYS A 256 -1.83 -14.56 -9.66
C LYS A 256 -0.38 -14.81 -10.07
N HIS A 257 0.33 -15.63 -9.30
CA HIS A 257 1.73 -15.93 -9.58
C HIS A 257 1.92 -16.75 -10.84
N ALA A 258 0.98 -17.64 -11.20
CA ALA A 258 0.99 -18.37 -12.46
C ALA A 258 0.83 -17.43 -13.68
N LEU A 259 -0.08 -16.45 -13.59
CA LEU A 259 -0.29 -15.43 -14.63
C LEU A 259 0.93 -14.51 -14.77
N LEU A 260 1.49 -14.05 -13.64
CA LEU A 260 2.70 -13.22 -13.65
C LEU A 260 3.89 -13.98 -14.26
N ALA A 261 4.07 -15.26 -13.90
CA ALA A 261 5.19 -16.07 -14.41
C ALA A 261 5.12 -16.31 -15.94
N ARG A 262 3.91 -16.29 -16.53
CA ARG A 262 3.72 -16.42 -17.98
C ARG A 262 3.95 -15.11 -18.74
N ALA A 263 3.80 -13.96 -18.04
CA ALA A 263 3.80 -12.67 -18.70
C ALA A 263 5.18 -12.28 -19.25
N ALA A 264 5.20 -11.69 -20.44
CA ALA A 264 6.38 -11.10 -21.04
C ALA A 264 6.68 -9.71 -20.48
N VAL A 265 5.65 -8.90 -20.24
CA VAL A 265 5.76 -7.51 -19.75
C VAL A 265 4.59 -7.19 -18.82
N HIS A 266 4.91 -6.54 -17.70
CA HIS A 266 3.90 -5.94 -16.81
C HIS A 266 3.65 -4.48 -17.21
N LEU A 267 2.39 -4.14 -17.45
CA LEU A 267 1.95 -2.79 -17.81
C LEU A 267 1.37 -2.08 -16.60
N MET A 268 1.93 -0.94 -16.23
CA MET A 268 1.44 -0.12 -15.13
C MET A 268 1.29 1.34 -15.54
N PRO A 269 0.30 1.67 -16.42
CA PRO A 269 0.09 3.02 -16.92
C PRO A 269 -0.59 3.93 -15.90
N SER A 270 -0.42 3.68 -14.62
CA SER A 270 -1.07 4.40 -13.54
C SER A 270 -0.63 5.86 -13.47
N ARG A 271 -1.60 6.77 -13.34
CA ARG A 271 -1.34 8.19 -13.11
C ARG A 271 -0.64 8.44 -11.78
N LYS A 272 -0.99 7.67 -10.76
CA LYS A 272 -0.43 7.81 -9.41
C LYS A 272 -0.32 6.46 -8.72
N GLU A 273 0.84 6.22 -8.12
CA GLU A 273 1.15 5.10 -7.21
C GLU A 273 1.80 5.61 -5.94
N GLY A 274 1.53 4.93 -4.83
CA GLY A 274 2.26 5.17 -3.59
C GLY A 274 3.68 4.63 -3.65
N TRP A 275 3.82 3.38 -4.16
CA TRP A 275 5.11 2.74 -4.41
C TRP A 275 5.08 1.77 -5.60
N GLY A 276 4.01 1.00 -5.79
CA GLY A 276 3.91 0.01 -6.87
C GLY A 276 4.26 -1.40 -6.42
N LEU A 277 3.52 -1.96 -5.46
CA LEU A 277 3.72 -3.33 -5.00
C LEU A 277 3.65 -4.34 -6.17
N ALA A 278 2.73 -4.14 -7.11
CA ALA A 278 2.59 -4.98 -8.29
C ALA A 278 3.84 -5.02 -9.19
N VAL A 279 4.64 -3.93 -9.21
CA VAL A 279 5.95 -3.91 -9.90
C VAL A 279 6.89 -4.95 -9.30
N MET A 280 6.92 -5.01 -7.97
CA MET A 280 7.78 -5.97 -7.28
C MET A 280 7.25 -7.40 -7.39
N GLU A 281 5.93 -7.59 -7.38
CA GLU A 281 5.30 -8.90 -7.59
C GLU A 281 5.59 -9.44 -9.00
N ALA A 282 5.52 -8.60 -10.03
CA ALA A 282 5.96 -8.95 -11.39
C ALA A 282 7.47 -9.24 -11.44
N GLY A 283 8.27 -8.40 -10.79
CA GLY A 283 9.72 -8.57 -10.67
C GLY A 283 10.12 -9.91 -10.04
N GLN A 284 9.38 -10.45 -9.06
CA GLN A 284 9.66 -11.78 -8.49
C GLN A 284 9.73 -12.89 -9.55
N HIS A 285 9.01 -12.72 -10.66
CA HIS A 285 8.99 -13.64 -11.81
C HIS A 285 9.94 -13.23 -12.94
N GLY A 286 10.73 -12.18 -12.77
CA GLY A 286 11.60 -11.68 -13.83
C GLY A 286 10.80 -10.97 -14.94
N VAL A 287 9.65 -10.40 -14.63
CA VAL A 287 8.81 -9.68 -15.58
C VAL A 287 9.09 -8.19 -15.44
N PRO A 288 9.66 -7.52 -16.47
CA PRO A 288 9.94 -6.10 -16.41
C PRO A 288 8.64 -5.29 -16.50
N THR A 289 8.62 -4.14 -15.82
CA THR A 289 7.48 -3.24 -15.83
C THR A 289 7.70 -2.08 -16.81
N VAL A 290 6.67 -1.74 -17.59
CA VAL A 290 6.58 -0.48 -18.34
C VAL A 290 5.48 0.38 -17.75
N GLY A 291 5.81 1.62 -17.39
CA GLY A 291 4.85 2.56 -16.80
C GLY A 291 5.23 4.02 -17.01
N TYR A 292 4.44 4.94 -16.46
CA TYR A 292 4.64 6.37 -16.69
C TYR A 292 5.64 7.00 -15.72
N SER A 293 6.60 7.75 -16.25
CA SER A 293 7.56 8.55 -15.48
C SER A 293 6.88 9.68 -14.67
N SER A 294 5.68 10.08 -15.02
CA SER A 294 4.86 11.04 -14.24
C SER A 294 4.37 10.45 -12.91
N SER A 295 4.25 9.12 -12.81
CA SER A 295 3.85 8.44 -11.57
C SER A 295 5.03 8.36 -10.60
N ALA A 296 5.00 9.20 -9.58
CA ALA A 296 6.13 9.34 -8.66
C ALA A 296 6.50 8.02 -7.94
N GLY A 297 5.48 7.21 -7.56
CA GLY A 297 5.71 5.92 -6.92
C GLY A 297 6.40 4.91 -7.84
N LEU A 298 6.16 4.98 -9.16
CA LEU A 298 6.86 4.13 -10.12
C LEU A 298 8.33 4.50 -10.24
N ARG A 299 8.69 5.78 -10.13
CA ARG A 299 10.11 6.20 -10.10
C ARG A 299 10.89 5.71 -8.88
N ASP A 300 10.20 5.30 -7.82
CA ASP A 300 10.84 4.67 -6.65
C ASP A 300 10.93 3.14 -6.77
N SER A 301 9.97 2.52 -7.47
CA SER A 301 9.93 1.06 -7.63
C SER A 301 10.65 0.56 -8.87
N VAL A 302 10.60 1.27 -9.99
CA VAL A 302 11.28 0.94 -11.26
C VAL A 302 12.57 1.76 -11.37
N ILE A 303 13.71 1.10 -11.60
CA ILE A 303 14.95 1.74 -12.03
C ILE A 303 14.88 1.77 -13.56
N ASP A 304 14.67 2.98 -14.10
CA ASP A 304 14.48 3.18 -15.55
C ASP A 304 15.68 2.71 -16.36
N GLY A 305 15.41 1.90 -17.38
CA GLY A 305 16.43 1.28 -18.22
C GLY A 305 17.17 0.09 -17.61
N GLU A 306 16.91 -0.26 -16.34
CA GLU A 306 17.55 -1.35 -15.62
C GLU A 306 16.56 -2.44 -15.19
N THR A 307 15.48 -2.08 -14.44
CA THR A 307 14.48 -3.05 -13.98
C THR A 307 13.14 -2.95 -14.69
N GLY A 308 13.05 -2.07 -15.68
CA GLY A 308 11.87 -1.76 -16.47
C GLY A 308 12.07 -0.45 -17.22
N LEU A 309 11.00 0.07 -17.81
CA LEU A 309 11.04 1.33 -18.56
C LEU A 309 9.99 2.32 -18.05
N LEU A 310 10.42 3.57 -17.86
CA LEU A 310 9.56 4.68 -17.51
C LEU A 310 9.39 5.64 -18.69
N VAL A 311 8.19 5.66 -19.25
CA VAL A 311 7.87 6.43 -20.46
C VAL A 311 7.06 7.68 -20.13
N ARG A 312 7.01 8.65 -21.06
CA ARG A 312 6.35 9.94 -20.80
C ARG A 312 4.85 9.87 -21.00
N ASP A 313 4.39 9.13 -22.00
CA ASP A 313 3.02 9.13 -22.48
C ASP A 313 2.63 7.77 -23.09
N LYS A 314 1.40 7.69 -23.59
CA LYS A 314 0.83 6.49 -24.22
C LYS A 314 1.60 6.05 -25.47
N ALA A 315 2.07 6.98 -26.28
CA ALA A 315 2.85 6.65 -27.47
C ALA A 315 4.17 5.98 -27.08
N GLY A 316 4.84 6.53 -26.06
CA GLY A 316 6.04 5.92 -25.48
C GLY A 316 5.77 4.54 -24.85
N LEU A 317 4.58 4.35 -24.23
CA LEU A 317 4.19 3.05 -23.67
C LEU A 317 4.07 1.99 -24.77
N ILE A 318 3.36 2.32 -25.86
CA ILE A 318 3.20 1.43 -27.03
C ILE A 318 4.57 1.09 -27.62
N GLN A 319 5.41 2.09 -27.88
CA GLN A 319 6.72 1.92 -28.46
C GLN A 319 7.63 1.03 -27.61
N ALA A 320 7.68 1.29 -26.30
CA ALA A 320 8.52 0.53 -25.39
C ALA A 320 8.12 -0.96 -25.32
N VAL A 321 6.81 -1.23 -25.28
CA VAL A 321 6.31 -2.62 -25.26
C VAL A 321 6.58 -3.30 -26.61
N TYR A 322 6.36 -2.62 -27.74
CA TYR A 322 6.67 -3.13 -29.07
C TYR A 322 8.15 -3.53 -29.18
N GLU A 323 9.08 -2.66 -28.77
CA GLU A 323 10.52 -2.96 -28.76
C GLU A 323 10.84 -4.18 -27.90
N MET A 324 10.20 -4.31 -26.71
CA MET A 324 10.40 -5.48 -25.86
C MET A 324 9.85 -6.79 -26.44
N THR A 325 8.86 -6.75 -27.34
CA THR A 325 8.38 -7.95 -28.02
C THR A 325 9.36 -8.42 -29.10
N LEU A 326 10.16 -7.50 -29.66
CA LEU A 326 11.16 -7.79 -30.68
C LEU A 326 12.53 -8.18 -30.11
N ASP A 327 12.92 -7.57 -28.99
CA ASP A 327 14.21 -7.79 -28.34
C ASP A 327 14.05 -8.61 -27.04
N GLU A 328 14.05 -9.94 -27.22
CA GLU A 328 13.93 -10.86 -26.09
C GLU A 328 15.12 -10.76 -25.14
N GLY A 329 16.33 -10.55 -25.65
CA GLY A 329 17.53 -10.45 -24.84
C GLY A 329 17.46 -9.25 -23.88
N ARG A 330 17.05 -8.09 -24.40
CA ARG A 330 16.83 -6.88 -23.57
C ARG A 330 15.69 -7.09 -22.55
N ARG A 331 14.59 -7.70 -22.96
CA ARG A 331 13.47 -8.00 -22.06
C ARG A 331 13.92 -8.91 -20.92
N GLN A 332 14.66 -9.96 -21.20
CA GLN A 332 15.19 -10.88 -20.18
C GLN A 332 16.19 -10.19 -19.25
N ALA A 333 17.07 -9.33 -19.76
CA ALA A 333 18.02 -8.58 -18.94
C ALA A 333 17.31 -7.65 -17.95
N LEU A 334 16.31 -6.89 -18.42
CA LEU A 334 15.47 -6.03 -17.56
C LEU A 334 14.70 -6.86 -16.51
N GLY A 335 14.16 -8.01 -16.92
CA GLY A 335 13.44 -8.92 -16.05
C GLY A 335 14.32 -9.52 -14.96
N GLU A 336 15.54 -9.94 -15.28
CA GLU A 336 16.48 -10.48 -14.29
C GLU A 336 16.89 -9.41 -13.28
N ALA A 337 17.17 -8.19 -13.72
CA ALA A 337 17.45 -7.07 -12.82
C ALA A 337 16.23 -6.75 -11.91
N ALA A 338 15.00 -6.79 -12.47
CA ALA A 338 13.78 -6.66 -11.68
C ALA A 338 13.65 -7.77 -10.62
N ARG A 339 14.01 -9.00 -10.96
CA ARG A 339 14.00 -10.15 -10.05
C ARG A 339 15.01 -10.00 -8.91
N LEU A 340 16.20 -9.54 -9.21
CA LEU A 340 17.22 -9.26 -8.18
C LEU A 340 16.75 -8.14 -7.24
N ARG A 341 16.21 -7.05 -7.79
CA ARG A 341 15.67 -5.96 -7.00
C ARG A 341 14.50 -6.41 -6.10
N ALA A 342 13.57 -7.23 -6.59
CA ALA A 342 12.45 -7.72 -5.81
C ALA A 342 12.89 -8.50 -4.55
N ARG A 343 14.03 -9.18 -4.57
CA ARG A 343 14.59 -9.93 -3.43
C ARG A 343 15.06 -9.04 -2.28
N GLU A 344 15.30 -7.75 -2.52
CA GLU A 344 15.69 -6.79 -1.47
C GLU A 344 14.53 -6.49 -0.51
N PHE A 345 13.29 -6.75 -0.93
CA PHE A 345 12.09 -6.39 -0.20
C PHE A 345 11.48 -7.61 0.49
N SER A 346 11.54 -7.67 1.80
CA SER A 346 10.92 -8.72 2.60
C SER A 346 10.13 -8.16 3.77
N TRP A 347 9.06 -8.83 4.17
CA TRP A 347 8.31 -8.46 5.37
C TRP A 347 9.12 -8.55 6.66
N ALA A 348 10.20 -9.32 6.66
CA ALA A 348 11.11 -9.39 7.80
C ALA A 348 11.90 -8.07 7.95
N HIS A 349 12.42 -7.51 6.86
CA HIS A 349 13.07 -6.20 6.83
C HIS A 349 12.08 -5.08 7.18
N THR A 350 10.96 -5.02 6.45
CA THR A 350 9.90 -4.03 6.69
C THR A 350 9.43 -4.02 8.14
N GLY A 351 9.21 -5.22 8.71
CA GLY A 351 8.79 -5.37 10.10
C GLY A 351 9.86 -4.93 11.10
N ALA A 352 11.14 -5.18 10.82
CA ALA A 352 12.25 -4.74 11.66
C ALA A 352 12.36 -3.20 11.68
N ASP A 353 12.36 -2.58 10.51
CA ASP A 353 12.44 -1.12 10.36
C ASP A 353 11.23 -0.42 11.01
N PHE A 354 10.03 -0.95 10.74
CA PHE A 354 8.81 -0.46 11.37
C PHE A 354 8.88 -0.51 12.89
N LEU A 355 9.27 -1.68 13.43
CA LEU A 355 9.35 -1.88 14.87
C LEU A 355 10.44 -1.01 15.50
N GLN A 356 11.54 -0.77 14.82
CA GLN A 356 12.60 0.14 15.26
C GLN A 356 12.06 1.57 15.44
N VAL A 357 11.34 2.09 14.45
CA VAL A 357 10.75 3.44 14.53
C VAL A 357 9.70 3.52 15.65
N VAL A 358 8.81 2.53 15.74
CA VAL A 358 7.77 2.48 16.77
C VAL A 358 8.36 2.39 18.18
N ALA A 359 9.40 1.57 18.36
CA ALA A 359 10.09 1.42 19.63
C ALA A 359 10.83 2.71 20.05
N ALA A 360 11.49 3.38 19.11
CA ALA A 360 12.16 4.67 19.38
C ALA A 360 11.16 5.71 19.91
N VAL A 361 9.96 5.80 19.29
CA VAL A 361 8.90 6.71 19.73
C VAL A 361 8.34 6.32 21.09
N ALA A 362 8.14 5.03 21.35
CA ALA A 362 7.66 4.53 22.65
C ALA A 362 8.63 4.86 23.80
N HIS A 363 9.93 4.82 23.53
CA HIS A 363 10.98 5.08 24.56
C HIS A 363 11.23 6.57 24.76
N SER A 364 11.17 7.40 23.72
CA SER A 364 11.47 8.85 23.80
C SER A 364 10.54 9.63 24.73
N GLN A 365 9.36 9.11 25.04
CA GLN A 365 8.36 9.75 25.91
C GLN A 365 8.15 9.04 27.26
N ARG A 366 8.93 7.99 27.56
CA ARG A 366 8.96 7.44 28.92
C ARG A 366 9.78 8.41 29.80
N PRO A 367 9.19 8.96 30.90
CA PRO A 367 9.98 9.73 31.86
C PRO A 367 11.14 8.89 32.33
N SER A 368 12.35 9.44 32.34
CA SER A 368 13.54 8.73 32.79
C SER A 368 13.31 8.18 34.19
N ARG A 369 13.87 6.99 34.50
CA ARG A 369 13.79 6.41 35.86
C ARG A 369 14.27 7.40 36.94
N ALA A 370 15.15 8.33 36.58
CA ALA A 370 15.63 9.41 37.47
C ALA A 370 14.53 10.42 37.85
N SER A 371 13.59 10.77 36.94
CA SER A 371 12.48 11.67 37.29
C SER A 371 11.42 11.04 38.17
N ARG A 372 11.20 9.72 38.08
CA ARG A 372 10.30 8.99 38.98
C ARG A 372 10.88 8.84 40.40
N ALA A 373 12.22 8.69 40.52
CA ALA A 373 12.88 8.68 41.81
C ALA A 373 12.82 10.05 42.51
N ALA A 374 12.92 11.14 41.74
CA ALA A 374 12.82 12.52 42.24
C ALA A 374 11.40 12.92 42.67
N GLU A 375 10.34 12.40 42.03
CA GLU A 375 8.95 12.59 42.46
C GLU A 375 8.61 11.76 43.71
N SER A 376 9.11 10.53 43.81
CA SER A 376 8.93 9.68 44.99
C SER A 376 9.62 10.24 46.25
N THR A 377 10.73 10.99 46.09
CA THR A 377 11.46 11.61 47.23
C THR A 377 10.78 12.91 47.68
N ARG A 378 10.01 13.60 46.83
CA ARG A 378 9.28 14.81 47.20
C ARG A 378 8.00 14.52 48.00
N ASP A 379 7.37 13.38 47.80
CA ASP A 379 6.17 12.98 48.52
C ASP A 379 6.49 12.43 49.93
N THR A 380 7.75 12.04 50.20
CA THR A 380 8.18 11.52 51.50
C THR A 380 8.66 12.63 52.46
N THR A 381 8.88 13.85 51.98
CA THR A 381 9.33 15.00 52.80
C THR A 381 8.21 15.98 53.15
N ALA A 382 6.95 15.67 52.79
CA ALA A 382 5.77 16.50 53.07
C ALA A 382 4.80 15.85 54.05
N LYS A 383 5.31 14.97 54.95
CA LYS A 383 4.55 14.45 56.12
C LYS A 383 5.21 14.83 57.40
#